data_90095796f20acc99ae410807ec8106af
#
_entry.id   90095796f20acc99ae410807ec8106af
#
_cell.length_a   1.000
_cell.length_b   1.000
_cell.length_c   1.000
_cell.angle_alpha   90.00
_cell.angle_beta   90.00
_cell.angle_gamma   90.00
#
_symmetry.space_group_name_H-M   'P 1'
#
loop_
_entity.id
_entity.type
_entity.pdbx_description
1 polymer ?
#
loop_
_entity_poly.entity_id
_entity_poly.type
_entity_poly.pdbx_seq_one_letter_code
_entity_poly.pdbx_strand_id
1 'polypeptide(L)'
;MMYVPEFVALYEIVPYIRNLPLNNETIRDSVKDYLEGGEKKDAIIKKYGKIKDWNTSEVTDMSCLFRGFNFDNSEHTVMRNFNEDITKWDTSKVTDMKWMFRCAKNFNQPIGRWCTSKVTNMEYMFCCAGSFNQPIGEWNVSSVTNMSGMFMGAESFNQPIGEWNVSKVTRMYRIFWFIDNFNPVNAPWCYVSYSYSDDE
;
A
#
# COMPACT_ATOMS: atom_id res chain seq x y z
N MET A 1 1.19 2.17 -51.77
CA MET A 1 1.51 1.29 -50.65
C MET A 1 2.83 1.80 -50.10
N MET A 2 2.80 2.61 -49.03
CA MET A 2 4.03 3.12 -48.39
C MET A 2 4.57 2.02 -47.47
N TYR A 3 5.75 1.55 -47.78
CA TYR A 3 6.52 0.61 -46.97
C TYR A 3 7.05 1.38 -45.76
N VAL A 4 6.46 1.17 -44.56
CA VAL A 4 7.01 1.65 -43.30
C VAL A 4 8.01 0.59 -42.84
N PRO A 5 9.31 0.92 -42.71
CA PRO A 5 10.29 -0.06 -42.25
C PRO A 5 9.94 -0.50 -40.81
N GLU A 6 9.89 -1.80 -40.60
CA GLU A 6 9.59 -2.43 -39.25
C GLU A 6 10.42 -1.83 -38.10
N PHE A 7 11.56 -1.25 -38.36
CA PHE A 7 12.44 -0.62 -37.36
C PHE A 7 11.94 0.73 -36.83
N VAL A 8 11.18 1.52 -37.63
CA VAL A 8 10.67 2.83 -37.17
C VAL A 8 9.50 2.65 -36.19
N ALA A 9 8.68 1.64 -36.38
CA ALA A 9 7.53 1.36 -35.54
C ALA A 9 7.92 1.00 -34.07
N LEU A 10 9.06 0.34 -33.88
CA LEU A 10 9.52 -0.06 -32.54
C LEU A 10 10.01 1.12 -31.68
N TYR A 11 10.66 2.11 -32.27
CA TYR A 11 11.17 3.27 -31.54
C TYR A 11 10.07 4.29 -31.17
N GLU A 12 9.01 4.39 -31.96
CA GLU A 12 7.87 5.28 -31.66
C GLU A 12 6.86 4.66 -30.70
N ILE A 13 6.76 3.33 -30.64
CA ILE A 13 5.82 2.62 -29.74
C ILE A 13 6.40 2.41 -28.34
N VAL A 14 7.72 2.27 -28.20
CA VAL A 14 8.38 2.00 -26.90
C VAL A 14 8.07 3.07 -25.81
N PRO A 15 8.02 4.38 -26.09
CA PRO A 15 7.60 5.37 -25.09
C PRO A 15 6.14 5.24 -24.68
N TYR A 16 5.26 4.82 -25.60
CA TYR A 16 3.82 4.61 -25.32
C TYR A 16 3.58 3.36 -24.48
N ILE A 17 4.35 2.29 -24.72
CA ILE A 17 4.22 1.03 -23.96
C ILE A 17 4.66 1.22 -22.50
N ARG A 18 5.70 2.03 -22.24
CA ARG A 18 6.21 2.31 -20.89
C ARG A 18 5.26 3.09 -19.99
N ASN A 19 4.17 3.63 -20.51
CA ASN A 19 3.21 4.44 -19.77
C ASN A 19 1.80 3.84 -19.76
N LEU A 20 1.66 2.55 -20.14
CA LEU A 20 0.38 1.86 -20.07
C LEU A 20 -0.10 1.84 -18.62
N PRO A 21 -1.31 2.34 -18.33
CA PRO A 21 -1.85 2.29 -16.98
C PRO A 21 -2.12 0.84 -16.58
N LEU A 22 -1.74 0.52 -15.34
CA LEU A 22 -2.16 -0.69 -14.68
C LEU A 22 -3.59 -0.52 -14.16
N ASN A 23 -4.37 -1.57 -14.20
CA ASN A 23 -5.68 -1.66 -13.56
C ASN A 23 -5.63 -2.64 -12.37
N ASN A 24 -6.76 -2.90 -11.72
CA ASN A 24 -6.84 -3.77 -10.54
C ASN A 24 -6.35 -5.22 -10.77
N GLU A 25 -6.52 -5.74 -11.97
CA GLU A 25 -6.09 -7.10 -12.35
C GLU A 25 -4.60 -7.09 -12.69
N THR A 26 -4.21 -6.24 -13.63
CA THR A 26 -2.84 -6.21 -14.15
C THR A 26 -1.81 -5.80 -13.10
N ILE A 27 -2.15 -4.95 -12.11
CA ILE A 27 -1.22 -4.59 -11.04
C ILE A 27 -0.90 -5.79 -10.15
N ARG A 28 -1.88 -6.67 -9.87
CA ARG A 28 -1.69 -7.85 -9.02
C ARG A 28 -0.74 -8.85 -9.66
N ASP A 29 -0.98 -9.17 -10.93
CA ASP A 29 -0.11 -10.06 -11.70
C ASP A 29 1.28 -9.46 -11.85
N SER A 30 1.36 -8.14 -12.15
CA SER A 30 2.65 -7.46 -12.30
C SER A 30 3.46 -7.42 -11.01
N VAL A 31 2.85 -7.19 -9.84
CA VAL A 31 3.53 -7.26 -8.54
C VAL A 31 4.03 -8.66 -8.27
N LYS A 32 3.19 -9.68 -8.50
CA LYS A 32 3.57 -11.08 -8.30
C LYS A 32 4.80 -11.44 -9.15
N ASP A 33 4.74 -11.20 -10.46
CA ASP A 33 5.81 -11.53 -11.39
C ASP A 33 7.09 -10.71 -11.12
N TYR A 34 6.94 -9.43 -10.76
CA TYR A 34 8.06 -8.55 -10.38
C TYR A 34 8.81 -9.08 -9.14
N LEU A 35 8.07 -9.53 -8.13
CA LEU A 35 8.63 -10.01 -6.87
C LEU A 35 9.15 -11.45 -6.96
N GLU A 36 8.61 -12.27 -7.86
CA GLU A 36 9.14 -13.61 -8.13
C GLU A 36 10.57 -13.55 -8.70
N GLY A 37 10.91 -12.46 -9.45
CA GLY A 37 12.26 -12.24 -9.96
C GLY A 37 12.53 -12.94 -11.29
N GLY A 38 13.84 -13.01 -11.67
CA GLY A 38 14.28 -13.68 -12.88
C GLY A 38 13.60 -13.13 -14.16
N GLU A 39 13.34 -14.02 -15.11
CA GLU A 39 12.75 -13.68 -16.42
C GLU A 39 11.39 -13.00 -16.33
N LYS A 40 10.58 -13.33 -15.31
CA LYS A 40 9.28 -12.70 -15.07
C LYS A 40 9.46 -11.23 -14.70
N LYS A 41 10.36 -10.92 -13.77
CA LYS A 41 10.68 -9.52 -13.41
C LYS A 41 11.18 -8.74 -14.62
N ASP A 42 12.06 -9.34 -15.43
CA ASP A 42 12.60 -8.70 -16.63
C ASP A 42 11.49 -8.40 -17.66
N ALA A 43 10.54 -9.31 -17.84
CA ALA A 43 9.39 -9.10 -18.72
C ALA A 43 8.50 -7.95 -18.22
N ILE A 44 8.23 -7.87 -16.91
CA ILE A 44 7.47 -6.77 -16.30
C ILE A 44 8.21 -5.44 -16.44
N ILE A 45 9.53 -5.41 -16.19
CA ILE A 45 10.34 -4.20 -16.36
C ILE A 45 10.34 -3.74 -17.82
N LYS A 46 10.40 -4.67 -18.76
CA LYS A 46 10.31 -4.36 -20.20
C LYS A 46 8.96 -3.75 -20.55
N LYS A 47 7.86 -4.24 -19.95
CA LYS A 47 6.49 -3.83 -20.26
C LYS A 47 6.09 -2.51 -19.58
N TYR A 48 6.37 -2.35 -18.29
CA TYR A 48 5.87 -1.25 -17.47
C TYR A 48 6.97 -0.37 -16.84
N GLY A 49 8.24 -0.74 -17.03
CA GLY A 49 9.36 -0.09 -16.35
C GLY A 49 9.61 -0.64 -14.94
N LYS A 50 10.49 0.05 -14.20
CA LYS A 50 10.75 -0.30 -12.79
C LYS A 50 9.50 -0.01 -11.96
N ILE A 51 9.29 -0.76 -10.87
CA ILE A 51 8.09 -0.66 -10.02
C ILE A 51 7.78 0.77 -9.55
N LYS A 52 8.81 1.59 -9.30
CA LYS A 52 8.67 2.99 -8.89
C LYS A 52 8.08 3.90 -9.98
N ASP A 53 8.14 3.49 -11.24
CA ASP A 53 7.72 4.28 -12.40
C ASP A 53 6.40 3.76 -13.00
N TRP A 54 5.72 2.81 -12.34
CA TRP A 54 4.46 2.27 -12.82
C TRP A 54 3.35 3.31 -12.82
N ASN A 55 2.58 3.34 -13.90
CA ASN A 55 1.38 4.17 -14.00
C ASN A 55 0.20 3.44 -13.31
N THR A 56 -0.15 3.88 -12.11
CA THR A 56 -1.22 3.30 -11.28
C THR A 56 -2.50 4.12 -11.31
N SER A 57 -2.62 5.10 -12.22
CA SER A 57 -3.74 6.06 -12.27
C SER A 57 -5.13 5.44 -12.50
N GLU A 58 -5.20 4.18 -12.98
CA GLU A 58 -6.47 3.47 -13.17
C GLU A 58 -6.74 2.42 -12.07
N VAL A 59 -5.86 2.32 -11.06
CA VAL A 59 -6.03 1.37 -9.95
C VAL A 59 -6.98 1.96 -8.91
N THR A 60 -8.02 1.22 -8.57
CA THR A 60 -8.99 1.61 -7.54
C THR A 60 -8.95 0.69 -6.31
N ASP A 61 -8.37 -0.50 -6.44
CA ASP A 61 -8.23 -1.49 -5.38
C ASP A 61 -6.77 -1.97 -5.26
N MET A 62 -6.13 -1.58 -4.16
CA MET A 62 -4.77 -2.01 -3.77
C MET A 62 -4.79 -3.01 -2.60
N SER A 63 -5.95 -3.61 -2.29
CA SER A 63 -6.05 -4.55 -1.19
C SER A 63 -5.11 -5.75 -1.37
N CYS A 64 -4.47 -6.18 -0.30
CA CYS A 64 -3.56 -7.34 -0.26
C CYS A 64 -2.31 -7.27 -1.17
N LEU A 65 -2.01 -6.14 -1.84
CA LEU A 65 -1.06 -6.07 -2.95
C LEU A 65 0.36 -6.52 -2.56
N PHE A 66 0.81 -6.19 -1.33
CA PHE A 66 2.09 -6.61 -0.76
C PHE A 66 1.92 -7.41 0.53
N ARG A 67 0.80 -8.10 0.66
CA ARG A 67 0.49 -8.87 1.87
C ARG A 67 1.46 -10.04 2.04
N GLY A 68 2.27 -10.00 3.11
CA GLY A 68 3.02 -11.15 3.59
C GLY A 68 2.15 -12.12 4.40
N PHE A 69 2.72 -13.27 4.75
CA PHE A 69 2.10 -14.23 5.67
C PHE A 69 3.08 -14.55 6.80
N ASN A 70 2.56 -14.92 7.98
CA ASN A 70 3.40 -15.23 9.15
C ASN A 70 4.07 -16.61 9.10
N PHE A 71 3.81 -17.43 8.07
CA PHE A 71 4.34 -18.80 7.96
C PHE A 71 5.50 -18.87 6.97
N ASP A 72 6.50 -19.68 7.28
CA ASP A 72 7.77 -19.78 6.55
C ASP A 72 7.68 -20.58 5.23
N ASN A 73 6.88 -20.10 4.28
CA ASN A 73 6.97 -20.58 2.90
C ASN A 73 7.78 -19.59 2.06
N SER A 74 8.63 -20.06 1.16
CA SER A 74 9.55 -19.26 0.37
C SER A 74 8.88 -18.14 -0.44
N GLU A 75 7.66 -18.35 -0.94
CA GLU A 75 6.87 -17.33 -1.66
C GLU A 75 6.46 -16.15 -0.76
N HIS A 76 6.31 -16.37 0.55
CA HIS A 76 5.91 -15.34 1.50
C HIS A 76 7.06 -14.51 2.05
N THR A 77 8.29 -15.03 1.97
CA THR A 77 9.50 -14.32 2.42
C THR A 77 9.75 -13.06 1.59
N VAL A 78 9.44 -13.08 0.30
CA VAL A 78 9.63 -11.96 -0.61
C VAL A 78 8.74 -10.78 -0.22
N MET A 79 7.45 -11.03 0.09
CA MET A 79 6.52 -9.98 0.53
C MET A 79 6.91 -9.41 1.90
N ARG A 80 7.42 -10.24 2.82
CA ARG A 80 7.94 -9.77 4.13
C ARG A 80 9.09 -8.79 3.99
N ASN A 81 9.93 -8.99 2.98
CA ASN A 81 11.11 -8.18 2.71
C ASN A 81 10.86 -7.02 1.74
N PHE A 82 9.60 -6.87 1.26
CA PHE A 82 9.26 -5.80 0.33
C PHE A 82 9.56 -4.42 0.94
N ASN A 83 10.41 -3.64 0.28
CA ASN A 83 10.73 -2.25 0.62
C ASN A 83 11.15 -1.46 -0.63
N GLU A 84 10.60 -1.78 -1.81
CA GLU A 84 10.87 -1.03 -3.04
C GLU A 84 10.19 0.34 -3.01
N ASP A 85 10.79 1.30 -3.70
CA ASP A 85 10.24 2.65 -3.84
C ASP A 85 8.95 2.63 -4.67
N ILE A 86 7.85 3.00 -4.06
CA ILE A 86 6.52 3.15 -4.67
C ILE A 86 5.92 4.54 -4.38
N THR A 87 6.77 5.49 -4.00
CA THR A 87 6.36 6.83 -3.57
C THR A 87 5.67 7.65 -4.65
N LYS A 88 5.93 7.33 -5.93
CA LYS A 88 5.35 8.02 -7.10
C LYS A 88 4.03 7.42 -7.59
N TRP A 89 3.54 6.35 -6.97
CA TRP A 89 2.29 5.75 -7.39
C TRP A 89 1.13 6.75 -7.25
N ASP A 90 0.32 6.86 -8.28
CA ASP A 90 -0.92 7.62 -8.22
C ASP A 90 -2.00 6.80 -7.51
N THR A 91 -2.38 7.24 -6.32
CA THR A 91 -3.40 6.61 -5.49
C THR A 91 -4.73 7.40 -5.48
N SER A 92 -4.87 8.40 -6.33
CA SER A 92 -6.01 9.33 -6.33
C SER A 92 -7.36 8.69 -6.65
N LYS A 93 -7.38 7.49 -7.23
CA LYS A 93 -8.59 6.71 -7.48
C LYS A 93 -8.78 5.53 -6.52
N VAL A 94 -7.82 5.27 -5.63
CA VAL A 94 -7.87 4.11 -4.74
C VAL A 94 -8.95 4.28 -3.67
N THR A 95 -9.78 3.27 -3.51
CA THR A 95 -10.86 3.20 -2.53
C THR A 95 -10.63 2.13 -1.47
N ASP A 96 -9.85 1.09 -1.76
CA ASP A 96 -9.54 0.00 -0.84
C ASP A 96 -8.03 -0.23 -0.73
N MET A 97 -7.52 -0.15 0.51
CA MET A 97 -6.13 -0.44 0.89
C MET A 97 -6.05 -1.53 1.98
N LYS A 98 -7.14 -2.31 2.16
CA LYS A 98 -7.19 -3.40 3.14
C LYS A 98 -6.01 -4.36 2.96
N TRP A 99 -5.28 -4.61 4.07
CA TRP A 99 -4.18 -5.56 4.13
C TRP A 99 -3.01 -5.30 3.16
N MET A 100 -2.91 -4.11 2.58
CA MET A 100 -1.95 -3.83 1.51
C MET A 100 -0.51 -4.18 1.89
N PHE A 101 -0.07 -3.83 3.12
CA PHE A 101 1.27 -4.11 3.65
C PHE A 101 1.25 -5.03 4.87
N ARG A 102 0.17 -5.80 5.05
CA ARG A 102 0.09 -6.72 6.19
C ARG A 102 1.26 -7.70 6.16
N CYS A 103 2.00 -7.77 7.28
CA CYS A 103 3.21 -8.59 7.44
C CYS A 103 4.36 -8.25 6.46
N ALA A 104 4.35 -7.10 5.79
CA ALA A 104 5.50 -6.57 5.05
C ALA A 104 6.51 -5.99 6.06
N LYS A 105 7.26 -6.85 6.76
CA LYS A 105 8.05 -6.49 7.95
C LYS A 105 9.07 -5.39 7.71
N ASN A 106 9.68 -5.35 6.52
CA ASN A 106 10.74 -4.41 6.18
C ASN A 106 10.23 -3.15 5.48
N PHE A 107 8.92 -3.07 5.18
CA PHE A 107 8.37 -1.92 4.46
C PHE A 107 8.46 -0.65 5.30
N ASN A 108 9.16 0.36 4.76
CA ASN A 108 9.31 1.67 5.39
C ASN A 108 9.54 2.79 4.34
N GLN A 109 8.83 2.76 3.20
CA GLN A 109 8.95 3.81 2.18
C GLN A 109 8.11 5.05 2.52
N PRO A 110 8.59 6.28 2.18
CA PRO A 110 7.94 7.54 2.53
C PRO A 110 6.69 7.82 1.66
N ILE A 111 5.61 7.14 1.97
CA ILE A 111 4.32 7.21 1.25
C ILE A 111 3.38 8.31 1.75
N GLY A 112 3.87 9.25 2.55
CA GLY A 112 3.06 10.34 3.11
C GLY A 112 2.39 11.25 2.07
N ARG A 113 2.88 11.26 0.82
CA ARG A 113 2.30 12.04 -0.29
C ARG A 113 1.18 11.34 -1.05
N TRP A 114 0.84 10.11 -0.70
CA TRP A 114 -0.26 9.40 -1.35
C TRP A 114 -1.59 10.12 -1.15
N CYS A 115 -2.40 10.19 -2.19
CA CYS A 115 -3.76 10.70 -2.10
C CYS A 115 -4.68 9.63 -1.52
N THR A 116 -5.18 9.85 -0.29
CA THR A 116 -6.05 8.90 0.41
C THR A 116 -7.50 9.36 0.49
N SER A 117 -7.84 10.49 -0.15
CA SER A 117 -9.15 11.16 0.01
C SER A 117 -10.37 10.29 -0.39
N LYS A 118 -10.18 9.29 -1.26
CA LYS A 118 -11.24 8.36 -1.68
C LYS A 118 -11.19 7.01 -0.96
N VAL A 119 -10.18 6.77 -0.13
CA VAL A 119 -10.03 5.49 0.57
C VAL A 119 -11.12 5.36 1.64
N THR A 120 -11.84 4.25 1.59
CA THR A 120 -12.90 3.93 2.55
C THR A 120 -12.50 2.80 3.51
N ASN A 121 -11.50 1.98 3.13
CA ASN A 121 -11.09 0.81 3.87
C ASN A 121 -9.56 0.75 4.02
N MET A 122 -9.08 0.82 5.27
CA MET A 122 -7.67 0.69 5.65
C MET A 122 -7.47 -0.47 6.68
N GLU A 123 -8.42 -1.42 6.71
CA GLU A 123 -8.39 -2.55 7.63
C GLU A 123 -7.07 -3.31 7.53
N TYR A 124 -6.36 -3.47 8.67
CA TYR A 124 -5.08 -4.18 8.78
C TYR A 124 -3.99 -3.75 7.77
N MET A 125 -4.03 -2.51 7.24
CA MET A 125 -3.13 -2.07 6.16
C MET A 125 -1.65 -2.27 6.51
N PHE A 126 -1.22 -1.93 7.73
CA PHE A 126 0.15 -2.08 8.23
C PHE A 126 0.26 -3.10 9.37
N CYS A 127 -0.70 -4.00 9.50
CA CYS A 127 -0.64 -5.02 10.56
C CYS A 127 0.65 -5.85 10.44
N CYS A 128 1.43 -5.94 11.52
CA CYS A 128 2.72 -6.61 11.58
C CYS A 128 3.77 -6.07 10.57
N ALA A 129 3.63 -4.84 10.09
CA ALA A 129 4.65 -4.13 9.31
C ALA A 129 5.68 -3.51 10.30
N GLY A 130 6.54 -4.34 10.88
CA GLY A 130 7.35 -4.00 12.05
C GLY A 130 8.27 -2.80 11.88
N SER A 131 8.78 -2.52 10.66
CA SER A 131 9.69 -1.40 10.39
C SER A 131 8.96 -0.11 9.99
N PHE A 132 7.65 -0.14 9.74
CA PHE A 132 6.94 1.02 9.22
C PHE A 132 6.84 2.13 10.27
N ASN A 133 7.45 3.29 9.97
CA ASN A 133 7.40 4.49 10.80
C ASN A 133 7.50 5.78 9.98
N GLN A 134 6.80 5.87 8.85
CA GLN A 134 6.85 7.06 8.00
C GLN A 134 5.75 8.06 8.35
N PRO A 135 6.01 9.38 8.18
CA PRO A 135 5.02 10.42 8.44
C PRO A 135 3.86 10.32 7.45
N ILE A 136 2.68 10.05 8.00
CA ILE A 136 1.41 9.92 7.27
C ILE A 136 0.31 10.82 7.87
N GLY A 137 0.69 11.78 8.72
CA GLY A 137 -0.26 12.71 9.35
C GLY A 137 -1.10 13.52 8.37
N GLU A 138 -0.53 13.81 7.18
CA GLU A 138 -1.20 14.56 6.11
C GLU A 138 -2.22 13.74 5.30
N TRP A 139 -2.38 12.45 5.57
CA TRP A 139 -3.37 11.65 4.87
C TRP A 139 -4.79 12.13 5.16
N ASN A 140 -5.57 12.33 4.11
CA ASN A 140 -6.99 12.61 4.26
C ASN A 140 -7.78 11.31 4.48
N VAL A 141 -8.13 11.03 5.72
CA VAL A 141 -8.88 9.83 6.12
C VAL A 141 -10.37 10.09 6.31
N SER A 142 -10.87 11.26 5.93
CA SER A 142 -12.27 11.67 6.16
C SER A 142 -13.33 10.81 5.46
N SER A 143 -12.92 9.95 4.51
CA SER A 143 -13.80 8.98 3.84
C SER A 143 -13.69 7.58 4.41
N VAL A 144 -12.73 7.31 5.31
CA VAL A 144 -12.47 5.97 5.84
C VAL A 144 -13.56 5.56 6.83
N THR A 145 -14.07 4.35 6.67
CA THR A 145 -15.09 3.74 7.53
C THR A 145 -14.53 2.58 8.37
N ASN A 146 -13.46 1.94 7.91
CA ASN A 146 -12.84 0.80 8.61
C ASN A 146 -11.32 0.97 8.72
N MET A 147 -10.84 1.08 9.96
CA MET A 147 -9.42 1.13 10.36
C MET A 147 -9.05 0.00 11.33
N SER A 148 -9.89 -1.06 11.44
CA SER A 148 -9.62 -2.14 12.39
C SER A 148 -8.24 -2.74 12.17
N GLY A 149 -7.44 -2.85 13.24
CA GLY A 149 -6.11 -3.44 13.23
C GLY A 149 -5.09 -2.75 12.32
N MET A 150 -5.33 -1.50 11.87
CA MET A 150 -4.50 -0.84 10.85
C MET A 150 -3.00 -0.89 11.17
N PHE A 151 -2.63 -0.68 12.43
CA PHE A 151 -1.24 -0.71 12.89
C PHE A 151 -0.96 -1.85 13.88
N MET A 152 -1.85 -2.83 14.02
CA MET A 152 -1.67 -3.93 14.98
C MET A 152 -0.29 -4.61 14.79
N GLY A 153 0.56 -4.60 15.83
CA GLY A 153 1.90 -5.17 15.76
C GLY A 153 2.88 -4.45 14.82
N ALA A 154 2.60 -3.20 14.42
CA ALA A 154 3.55 -2.33 13.71
C ALA A 154 4.52 -1.69 14.72
N GLU A 155 5.45 -2.47 15.22
CA GLU A 155 6.27 -2.22 16.42
C GLU A 155 7.02 -0.87 16.42
N SER A 156 7.44 -0.40 15.24
CA SER A 156 8.16 0.87 15.09
C SER A 156 7.25 2.08 14.94
N PHE A 157 5.95 1.90 14.66
CA PHE A 157 5.07 3.01 14.32
C PHE A 157 4.81 3.93 15.52
N ASN A 158 5.22 5.20 15.39
CA ASN A 158 5.02 6.21 16.43
C ASN A 158 4.90 7.64 15.84
N GLN A 159 4.20 7.80 14.71
CA GLN A 159 4.04 9.09 14.03
C GLN A 159 2.79 9.84 14.51
N PRO A 160 2.84 11.21 14.51
CA PRO A 160 1.70 12.02 14.85
C PRO A 160 0.61 11.91 13.76
N ILE A 161 -0.56 11.44 14.17
CA ILE A 161 -1.76 11.30 13.34
C ILE A 161 -3.00 11.88 14.04
N GLY A 162 -2.77 12.75 15.03
CA GLY A 162 -3.81 13.36 15.86
C GLY A 162 -4.82 14.19 15.08
N GLU A 163 -4.39 14.79 13.96
CA GLU A 163 -5.22 15.64 13.11
C GLU A 163 -6.14 14.84 12.15
N TRP A 164 -6.09 13.52 12.18
CA TRP A 164 -6.95 12.71 11.33
C TRP A 164 -8.44 12.90 11.66
N ASN A 165 -9.24 13.24 10.64
CA ASN A 165 -10.69 13.29 10.78
C ASN A 165 -11.29 11.87 10.72
N VAL A 166 -11.49 11.27 11.87
CA VAL A 166 -12.03 9.90 12.03
C VAL A 166 -13.56 9.87 12.20
N SER A 167 -14.26 10.96 11.94
CA SER A 167 -15.71 11.10 12.22
C SER A 167 -16.58 10.07 11.48
N LYS A 168 -16.13 9.52 10.35
CA LYS A 168 -16.83 8.46 9.61
C LYS A 168 -16.37 7.04 9.92
N VAL A 169 -15.34 6.89 10.76
CA VAL A 169 -14.82 5.56 11.11
C VAL A 169 -15.81 4.85 12.03
N THR A 170 -16.37 3.76 11.57
CA THR A 170 -17.31 2.92 12.33
C THR A 170 -16.66 1.66 12.89
N ARG A 171 -15.46 1.29 12.39
CA ARG A 171 -14.69 0.14 12.84
C ARG A 171 -13.24 0.53 13.07
N MET A 172 -12.81 0.47 14.34
CA MET A 172 -11.47 0.87 14.77
C MET A 172 -10.85 -0.15 15.75
N TYR A 173 -11.40 -1.34 15.79
CA TYR A 173 -11.01 -2.37 16.73
C TYR A 173 -9.53 -2.73 16.62
N ARG A 174 -8.80 -2.78 17.76
CA ARG A 174 -7.39 -3.19 17.85
C ARG A 174 -6.42 -2.39 17.00
N ILE A 175 -6.68 -1.11 16.72
CA ILE A 175 -5.89 -0.32 15.76
C ILE A 175 -4.39 -0.26 16.13
N PHE A 176 -4.03 -0.18 17.43
CA PHE A 176 -2.65 -0.16 17.95
C PHE A 176 -2.31 -1.37 18.82
N TRP A 177 -3.03 -2.46 18.68
CA TRP A 177 -2.79 -3.64 19.52
C TRP A 177 -1.39 -4.23 19.25
N PHE A 178 -0.69 -4.66 20.31
CA PHE A 178 0.69 -5.15 20.26
C PHE A 178 1.73 -4.11 19.78
N ILE A 179 1.53 -2.83 20.09
CA ILE A 179 2.56 -1.79 19.94
C ILE A 179 2.86 -1.21 21.33
N ASP A 180 3.91 -1.71 21.98
CA ASP A 180 4.23 -1.31 23.34
C ASP A 180 4.76 0.13 23.46
N ASN A 181 5.37 0.66 22.39
CA ASN A 181 6.04 1.96 22.40
C ASN A 181 5.23 3.08 21.69
N PHE A 182 3.97 2.86 21.34
CA PHE A 182 3.15 3.90 20.71
C PHE A 182 2.83 5.00 21.74
N ASN A 183 3.17 6.25 21.41
CA ASN A 183 2.82 7.39 22.23
C ASN A 183 1.35 7.77 21.99
N PRO A 184 0.48 7.63 23.00
CA PRO A 184 -0.94 7.94 22.85
C PRO A 184 -1.26 9.38 22.43
N VAL A 185 -0.40 10.33 22.74
CA VAL A 185 -0.53 11.74 22.31
C VAL A 185 -0.58 11.87 20.79
N ASN A 186 0.02 10.91 20.06
CA ASN A 186 0.02 10.89 18.59
C ASN A 186 -1.33 10.56 17.97
N ALA A 187 -2.29 10.00 18.74
CA ALA A 187 -3.63 9.64 18.27
C ALA A 187 -4.70 9.85 19.37
N PRO A 188 -4.95 11.10 19.81
CA PRO A 188 -5.84 11.39 20.93
C PRO A 188 -7.28 10.92 20.70
N TRP A 189 -7.71 10.82 19.45
CA TRP A 189 -9.03 10.33 19.04
C TRP A 189 -9.23 8.83 19.33
N CYS A 190 -8.17 8.06 19.55
CA CYS A 190 -8.27 6.62 19.81
C CYS A 190 -8.82 6.31 21.21
N TYR A 191 -8.55 7.14 22.21
CA TYR A 191 -9.01 6.91 23.60
C TYR A 191 -10.52 7.05 23.77
N VAL A 192 -11.18 7.81 22.92
CA VAL A 192 -12.64 7.99 22.97
C VAL A 192 -13.37 6.70 22.59
N SER A 193 -12.73 5.81 21.82
CA SER A 193 -13.33 4.56 21.34
C SER A 193 -13.13 3.35 22.25
N TYR A 194 -12.13 3.38 23.18
CA TYR A 194 -11.89 2.26 24.11
C TYR A 194 -12.90 2.18 25.26
N SER A 195 -13.71 3.22 25.51
CA SER A 195 -14.71 3.24 26.60
C SER A 195 -16.01 2.48 26.29
N TYR A 196 -16.13 1.83 25.14
CA TYR A 196 -17.39 1.23 24.69
C TYR A 196 -17.36 -0.28 24.36
N SER A 197 -16.30 -1.04 24.61
CA SER A 197 -16.26 -2.45 24.18
C SER A 197 -15.47 -3.42 25.08
N ASP A 198 -15.46 -3.22 26.41
CA ASP A 198 -14.93 -4.26 27.33
C ASP A 198 -16.01 -5.19 27.90
N ASP A 199 -17.22 -5.18 27.33
CA ASP A 199 -18.29 -6.12 27.69
C ASP A 199 -18.77 -6.87 26.44
N GLU A 200 -18.06 -7.98 26.07
CA GLU A 200 -18.65 -9.23 25.57
C GLU A 200 -17.55 -10.28 25.29
#